data_4c5910cdc5dab9834b6bdfce4391655c
#
_entry.id   4c5910cdc5dab9834b6bdfce4391655c
#
_cell.length_a   1.000
_cell.length_b   1.000
_cell.length_c   1.000
_cell.angle_alpha   90.00
_cell.angle_beta   90.00
_cell.angle_gamma   90.00
#
_symmetry.space_group_name_H-M   'P 1'
#
loop_
_entity.id
_entity.type
_entity.pdbx_description
1 polymer ?
#
loop_
_entity_poly.entity_id
_entity_poly.type
_entity_poly.pdbx_seq_one_letter_code
_entity_poly.pdbx_strand_id
1 'polypeptide(L)'
;VLEDGYGINLRPLSMFAAKVYRDDPCERFLPKILDENIYDAVDPGLAAKMHKAITVIQFKVEGQITKRHPDYQIDDRIHLEHINFEKGTVNIHGKDYKMLDMNFPTIDPKDPLKLTKEEQELINSLALSFHHSETLHRHIRFVYSHGAMYKRCNSNLLYHGCIPMKEDGTFEELKLKGIIYSGKRLLDYIEDVVKMAYF
;
A
#
# COMPACT_ATOMS: atom_id res chain seq x y z
N VAL A 1 -12.80 -10.96 3.25
CA VAL A 1 -13.22 -9.61 3.73
C VAL A 1 -13.58 -8.71 2.55
N LEU A 2 -12.69 -8.52 1.55
CA LEU A 2 -13.00 -7.60 0.42
C LEU A 2 -14.18 -8.08 -0.41
N GLU A 3 -14.21 -9.34 -0.82
CA GLU A 3 -15.32 -9.91 -1.60
C GLU A 3 -16.58 -10.09 -0.75
N ASP A 4 -16.51 -10.88 0.32
CA ASP A 4 -17.68 -11.23 1.12
C ASP A 4 -18.21 -10.07 1.98
N GLY A 5 -17.31 -9.21 2.49
CA GLY A 5 -17.69 -8.08 3.36
C GLY A 5 -18.10 -6.83 2.61
N TYR A 6 -17.44 -6.53 1.50
CA TYR A 6 -17.60 -5.28 0.76
C TYR A 6 -18.06 -5.46 -0.69
N GLY A 7 -18.19 -6.68 -1.17
CA GLY A 7 -18.60 -6.98 -2.55
C GLY A 7 -17.58 -6.53 -3.60
N ILE A 8 -16.30 -6.40 -3.23
CA ILE A 8 -15.24 -6.02 -4.15
C ILE A 8 -14.93 -7.18 -5.08
N ASN A 9 -15.09 -6.98 -6.39
CA ASN A 9 -14.83 -8.04 -7.36
C ASN A 9 -13.32 -8.24 -7.58
N LEU A 10 -12.77 -9.31 -7.00
CA LEU A 10 -11.36 -9.69 -7.17
C LEU A 10 -11.12 -10.67 -8.34
N ARG A 11 -12.14 -11.08 -9.07
CA ARG A 11 -12.00 -11.99 -10.22
C ARG A 11 -11.05 -11.47 -11.30
N PRO A 12 -11.06 -10.18 -11.69
CA PRO A 12 -10.07 -9.64 -12.64
C PRO A 12 -8.63 -9.82 -12.15
N LEU A 13 -8.37 -9.60 -10.85
CA LEU A 13 -7.05 -9.81 -10.25
C LEU A 13 -6.66 -11.29 -10.28
N SER A 14 -7.56 -12.21 -9.95
CA SER A 14 -7.26 -13.63 -9.94
C SER A 14 -6.94 -14.15 -11.35
N MET A 15 -7.68 -13.72 -12.37
CA MET A 15 -7.44 -14.09 -13.77
C MET A 15 -6.09 -13.52 -14.27
N PHE A 16 -5.81 -12.26 -13.97
CA PHE A 16 -4.53 -11.63 -14.32
C PHE A 16 -3.35 -12.38 -13.67
N ALA A 17 -3.42 -12.62 -12.37
CA ALA A 17 -2.37 -13.27 -11.60
C ALA A 17 -2.12 -14.71 -12.07
N ALA A 18 -3.19 -15.50 -12.31
CA ALA A 18 -3.09 -16.85 -12.82
C ALA A 18 -2.45 -16.90 -14.23
N LYS A 19 -2.69 -15.90 -15.08
CA LYS A 19 -2.08 -15.79 -16.40
C LYS A 19 -0.60 -15.40 -16.31
N VAL A 20 -0.30 -14.32 -15.60
CA VAL A 20 1.03 -13.68 -15.55
C VAL A 20 2.03 -14.54 -14.77
N TYR A 21 1.61 -15.13 -13.68
CA TYR A 21 2.43 -15.97 -12.79
C TYR A 21 2.11 -17.45 -12.92
N ARG A 22 1.73 -17.93 -14.13
CA ARG A 22 1.31 -19.33 -14.35
C ARG A 22 2.30 -20.32 -13.76
N ASP A 23 3.57 -20.17 -14.11
CA ASP A 23 4.65 -21.11 -13.77
C ASP A 23 5.48 -20.66 -12.56
N ASP A 24 5.03 -19.62 -11.85
CA ASP A 24 5.65 -19.11 -10.63
C ASP A 24 4.90 -19.63 -9.41
N PRO A 25 5.53 -20.38 -8.50
CA PRO A 25 4.91 -20.83 -7.26
C PRO A 25 4.62 -19.68 -6.28
N CYS A 26 5.23 -18.52 -6.47
CA CYS A 26 5.09 -17.34 -5.59
C CYS A 26 5.27 -17.67 -4.09
N GLU A 27 6.18 -18.57 -3.75
CA GLU A 27 6.33 -19.14 -2.40
C GLU A 27 6.43 -18.09 -1.28
N ARG A 28 7.07 -16.94 -1.57
CA ARG A 28 7.24 -15.87 -0.58
C ARG A 28 5.97 -15.07 -0.30
N PHE A 29 4.96 -15.26 -1.12
CA PHE A 29 3.65 -14.62 -0.99
C PHE A 29 2.57 -15.59 -0.49
N LEU A 30 2.94 -16.84 -0.17
CA LEU A 30 1.99 -17.81 0.37
C LEU A 30 1.40 -17.30 1.69
N PRO A 31 0.07 -17.29 1.83
CA PRO A 31 -0.57 -16.90 3.08
C PRO A 31 -0.25 -17.92 4.17
N LYS A 32 -0.06 -17.44 5.39
CA LYS A 32 -0.01 -18.31 6.58
C LYS A 32 -1.43 -18.64 6.98
N ILE A 33 -1.82 -19.88 6.82
CA ILE A 33 -3.13 -20.39 7.26
C ILE A 33 -2.99 -20.78 8.74
N LEU A 34 -3.72 -20.10 9.62
CA LEU A 34 -3.68 -20.35 11.06
C LEU A 34 -4.65 -21.45 11.50
N ASP A 35 -5.76 -21.63 10.78
CA ASP A 35 -6.75 -22.66 11.05
C ASP A 35 -7.40 -23.10 9.73
N GLU A 36 -7.10 -24.33 9.33
CA GLU A 36 -7.61 -24.92 8.08
C GLU A 36 -9.13 -25.17 8.11
N ASN A 37 -9.74 -25.25 9.30
CA ASN A 37 -11.18 -25.48 9.43
C ASN A 37 -12.02 -24.23 9.20
N ILE A 38 -11.44 -23.04 9.26
CA ILE A 38 -12.15 -21.76 9.11
C ILE A 38 -12.11 -21.25 7.67
N TYR A 39 -11.13 -21.69 6.86
CA TYR A 39 -10.87 -21.14 5.53
C TYR A 39 -11.08 -22.17 4.42
N ASP A 40 -12.32 -22.54 4.24
CA ASP A 40 -12.75 -23.71 3.46
C ASP A 40 -12.62 -23.60 1.93
N ALA A 41 -12.03 -22.60 1.33
CA ALA A 41 -11.99 -22.55 -0.15
C ALA A 41 -10.97 -21.59 -0.79
N VAL A 42 -9.91 -21.21 -0.10
CA VAL A 42 -8.88 -20.38 -0.73
C VAL A 42 -7.78 -21.26 -1.29
N ASP A 43 -7.59 -21.26 -2.60
CA ASP A 43 -6.37 -21.82 -3.21
C ASP A 43 -5.16 -20.96 -2.79
N PRO A 44 -4.28 -21.47 -1.91
CA PRO A 44 -3.15 -20.69 -1.40
C PRO A 44 -2.18 -20.27 -2.51
N GLY A 45 -2.05 -21.11 -3.55
CA GLY A 45 -1.20 -20.82 -4.70
C GLY A 45 -1.75 -19.65 -5.53
N LEU A 46 -3.05 -19.64 -5.78
CA LEU A 46 -3.69 -18.50 -6.46
C LEU A 46 -3.63 -17.23 -5.61
N ALA A 47 -3.88 -17.34 -4.30
CA ALA A 47 -3.76 -16.21 -3.38
C ALA A 47 -2.35 -15.62 -3.36
N ALA A 48 -1.31 -16.44 -3.37
CA ALA A 48 0.08 -16.02 -3.48
C ALA A 48 0.35 -15.25 -4.77
N LYS A 49 -0.13 -15.75 -5.91
CA LYS A 49 -0.01 -15.10 -7.22
C LYS A 49 -0.75 -13.74 -7.24
N MET A 50 -1.95 -13.68 -6.70
CA MET A 50 -2.72 -12.44 -6.58
C MET A 50 -1.98 -11.42 -5.71
N HIS A 51 -1.43 -11.85 -4.58
CA HIS A 51 -0.67 -11.00 -3.68
C HIS A 51 0.59 -10.44 -4.36
N LYS A 52 1.38 -11.30 -5.03
CA LYS A 52 2.54 -10.84 -5.80
C LYS A 52 2.15 -9.86 -6.90
N ALA A 53 1.10 -10.16 -7.66
CA ALA A 53 0.62 -9.31 -8.75
C ALA A 53 0.25 -7.90 -8.26
N ILE A 54 -0.59 -7.81 -7.23
CA ILE A 54 -1.03 -6.50 -6.72
C ILE A 54 0.11 -5.74 -6.06
N THR A 55 1.07 -6.42 -5.41
CA THR A 55 2.25 -5.78 -4.81
C THR A 55 3.14 -5.14 -5.88
N VAL A 56 3.40 -5.82 -7.00
CA VAL A 56 4.18 -5.25 -8.11
C VAL A 56 3.48 -4.03 -8.70
N ILE A 57 2.16 -4.11 -8.92
CA ILE A 57 1.36 -2.99 -9.42
C ILE A 57 1.40 -1.82 -8.43
N GLN A 58 1.27 -2.10 -7.13
CA GLN A 58 1.35 -1.09 -6.08
C GLN A 58 2.67 -0.32 -6.14
N PHE A 59 3.81 -1.00 -6.23
CA PHE A 59 5.11 -0.33 -6.33
C PHE A 59 5.25 0.52 -7.59
N LYS A 60 4.68 0.10 -8.72
CA LYS A 60 4.65 0.92 -9.92
C LYS A 60 3.85 2.21 -9.70
N VAL A 61 2.65 2.11 -9.14
CA VAL A 61 1.77 3.26 -8.88
C VAL A 61 2.36 4.20 -7.84
N GLU A 62 2.91 3.67 -6.75
CA GLU A 62 3.60 4.47 -5.72
C GLU A 62 4.80 5.24 -6.31
N GLY A 63 5.64 4.57 -7.10
CA GLY A 63 6.75 5.22 -7.76
C GLY A 63 6.32 6.32 -8.73
N GLN A 64 5.23 6.11 -9.48
CA GLN A 64 4.65 7.15 -10.35
C GLN A 64 4.10 8.35 -9.55
N ILE A 65 3.48 8.11 -8.39
CA ILE A 65 2.99 9.18 -7.50
C ILE A 65 4.18 9.97 -6.95
N THR A 66 5.20 9.28 -6.45
CA THR A 66 6.42 9.91 -5.92
C THR A 66 7.09 10.80 -6.96
N LYS A 67 7.24 10.31 -8.20
CA LYS A 67 7.81 11.13 -9.30
C LYS A 67 6.98 12.37 -9.67
N ARG A 68 5.66 12.31 -9.51
CA ARG A 68 4.81 13.49 -9.74
C ARG A 68 4.86 14.50 -8.60
N HIS A 69 5.33 14.07 -7.42
CA HIS A 69 5.37 14.86 -6.19
C HIS A 69 6.76 14.88 -5.55
N PRO A 70 7.78 15.47 -6.22
CA PRO A 70 9.13 15.54 -5.67
C PRO A 70 9.19 16.36 -4.37
N ASP A 71 8.19 17.20 -4.12
CA ASP A 71 8.00 17.96 -2.89
C ASP A 71 7.74 17.07 -1.66
N TYR A 72 7.34 15.82 -1.84
CA TYR A 72 7.15 14.86 -0.74
C TYR A 72 8.47 14.34 -0.15
N GLN A 73 9.59 14.45 -0.89
CA GLN A 73 10.92 14.00 -0.47
C GLN A 73 10.95 12.54 0.01
N ILE A 74 10.28 11.65 -0.73
CA ILE A 74 10.17 10.22 -0.46
C ILE A 74 10.70 9.35 -1.62
N ASP A 75 11.69 9.86 -2.36
CA ASP A 75 12.27 9.18 -3.53
C ASP A 75 12.89 7.82 -3.19
N ASP A 76 13.31 7.63 -1.95
CA ASP A 76 13.81 6.37 -1.40
C ASP A 76 12.77 5.23 -1.48
N ARG A 77 11.49 5.55 -1.66
CA ARG A 77 10.39 4.59 -1.86
C ARG A 77 10.20 4.11 -3.30
N ILE A 78 10.96 4.63 -4.25
CA ILE A 78 10.90 4.17 -5.66
C ILE A 78 11.72 2.87 -5.82
N HIS A 79 11.32 1.82 -5.11
CA HIS A 79 12.10 0.59 -5.01
C HIS A 79 12.41 -0.08 -6.34
N LEU A 80 11.50 -0.04 -7.32
CA LEU A 80 11.67 -0.73 -8.60
C LEU A 80 12.81 -0.14 -9.45
N GLU A 81 13.11 1.15 -9.33
CA GLU A 81 14.22 1.79 -10.04
C GLU A 81 15.57 1.47 -9.41
N HIS A 82 15.58 1.02 -8.16
CA HIS A 82 16.79 0.64 -7.45
C HIS A 82 17.20 -0.82 -7.66
N ILE A 83 16.44 -1.57 -8.48
CA ILE A 83 16.74 -2.97 -8.81
C ILE A 83 17.76 -3.04 -9.93
N ASN A 84 18.86 -3.73 -9.69
CA ASN A 84 19.77 -4.17 -10.73
C ASN A 84 19.35 -5.56 -11.23
N PHE A 85 18.64 -5.59 -12.35
CA PHE A 85 18.10 -6.82 -12.92
C PHE A 85 19.18 -7.80 -13.41
N GLU A 86 20.35 -7.31 -13.81
CA GLU A 86 21.47 -8.16 -14.25
C GLU A 86 22.14 -8.87 -13.07
N LYS A 87 22.34 -8.15 -11.96
CA LYS A 87 22.99 -8.68 -10.75
C LYS A 87 22.01 -9.35 -9.80
N GLY A 88 20.72 -9.14 -9.96
CA GLY A 88 19.69 -9.62 -9.02
C GLY A 88 19.80 -8.97 -7.64
N THR A 89 20.09 -7.66 -7.60
CA THR A 89 20.23 -6.92 -6.35
C THR A 89 19.31 -5.70 -6.34
N VAL A 90 18.99 -5.22 -5.14
CA VAL A 90 18.28 -3.94 -4.93
C VAL A 90 19.13 -3.05 -4.02
N ASN A 91 19.28 -1.78 -4.40
CA ASN A 91 19.97 -0.80 -3.56
C ASN A 91 18.98 -0.16 -2.58
N ILE A 92 19.26 -0.27 -1.29
CA ILE A 92 18.49 0.36 -0.22
C ILE A 92 19.43 1.18 0.65
N HIS A 93 19.23 2.50 0.68
CA HIS A 93 20.06 3.44 1.41
C HIS A 93 21.57 3.28 1.14
N GLY A 94 21.95 3.09 -0.14
CA GLY A 94 23.34 2.97 -0.58
C GLY A 94 23.98 1.59 -0.38
N LYS A 95 23.21 0.61 0.11
CA LYS A 95 23.68 -0.76 0.29
C LYS A 95 22.93 -1.72 -0.63
N ASP A 96 23.66 -2.57 -1.34
CA ASP A 96 23.09 -3.58 -2.22
C ASP A 96 22.71 -4.84 -1.43
N TYR A 97 21.47 -5.28 -1.64
CA TYR A 97 20.93 -6.52 -1.08
C TYR A 97 20.56 -7.47 -2.22
N LYS A 98 20.85 -8.76 -2.03
CA LYS A 98 20.45 -9.79 -2.98
C LYS A 98 18.92 -9.92 -2.98
N MET A 99 18.33 -9.87 -4.16
CA MET A 99 16.91 -10.18 -4.34
C MET A 99 16.65 -11.66 -4.14
N LEU A 100 15.57 -11.98 -3.46
CA LEU A 100 15.16 -13.36 -3.18
C LEU A 100 14.20 -13.91 -4.24
N ASP A 101 13.66 -13.01 -5.05
CA ASP A 101 12.77 -13.30 -6.17
C ASP A 101 13.05 -12.28 -7.28
N MET A 102 13.23 -12.73 -8.49
CA MET A 102 13.52 -11.93 -9.67
C MET A 102 12.50 -12.16 -10.80
N ASN A 103 11.47 -12.96 -10.55
CA ASN A 103 10.45 -13.24 -11.55
C ASN A 103 9.38 -12.13 -11.57
N PHE A 104 9.64 -11.07 -12.34
CA PHE A 104 8.74 -9.92 -12.51
C PHE A 104 8.35 -9.75 -13.98
N PRO A 105 7.47 -10.61 -14.54
CA PRO A 105 7.22 -10.66 -15.99
C PRO A 105 6.58 -9.39 -16.56
N THR A 106 6.02 -8.53 -15.73
CA THR A 106 5.40 -7.27 -16.16
C THR A 106 6.28 -6.04 -15.94
N ILE A 107 7.50 -6.20 -15.42
CA ILE A 107 8.43 -5.09 -15.24
C ILE A 107 9.37 -5.00 -16.44
N ASP A 108 9.37 -3.84 -17.11
CA ASP A 108 10.41 -3.48 -18.08
C ASP A 108 11.59 -2.86 -17.32
N PRO A 109 12.80 -3.45 -17.35
CA PRO A 109 13.98 -2.87 -16.68
C PRO A 109 14.36 -1.46 -17.15
N LYS A 110 13.93 -1.05 -18.35
CA LYS A 110 14.17 0.30 -18.90
C LYS A 110 13.16 1.34 -18.43
N ASP A 111 11.95 0.88 -18.03
CA ASP A 111 10.88 1.72 -17.52
C ASP A 111 10.08 0.95 -16.46
N PRO A 112 10.71 0.70 -15.28
CA PRO A 112 10.16 -0.24 -14.31
C PRO A 112 8.87 0.21 -13.64
N LEU A 113 8.53 1.48 -13.74
CA LEU A 113 7.29 2.04 -13.18
C LEU A 113 6.12 2.02 -14.16
N LYS A 114 6.37 1.70 -15.44
CA LYS A 114 5.33 1.67 -16.45
C LYS A 114 4.36 0.52 -16.20
N LEU A 115 3.07 0.87 -16.16
CA LEU A 115 2.01 -0.14 -16.15
C LEU A 115 1.85 -0.74 -17.54
N THR A 116 1.66 -2.05 -17.61
CA THR A 116 1.16 -2.69 -18.83
C THR A 116 -0.29 -2.29 -19.06
N LYS A 117 -0.78 -2.49 -20.28
CA LYS A 117 -2.20 -2.22 -20.58
C LYS A 117 -3.13 -3.06 -19.69
N GLU A 118 -2.80 -4.34 -19.49
CA GLU A 118 -3.59 -5.23 -18.64
C GLU A 118 -3.58 -4.80 -17.17
N GLU A 119 -2.44 -4.33 -16.64
CA GLU A 119 -2.36 -3.77 -15.29
C GLU A 119 -3.21 -2.51 -15.14
N GLN A 120 -3.20 -1.62 -16.13
CA GLN A 120 -4.03 -0.41 -16.10
C GLN A 120 -5.53 -0.75 -16.14
N GLU A 121 -5.94 -1.70 -16.98
CA GLU A 121 -7.31 -2.18 -17.04
C GLU A 121 -7.75 -2.82 -15.71
N LEU A 122 -6.86 -3.59 -15.08
CA LEU A 122 -7.09 -4.18 -13.77
C LEU A 122 -7.29 -3.11 -12.68
N ILE A 123 -6.41 -2.10 -12.62
CA ILE A 123 -6.55 -0.99 -11.66
C ILE A 123 -7.88 -0.27 -11.85
N ASN A 124 -8.24 0.04 -13.09
CA ASN A 124 -9.51 0.71 -13.39
C ASN A 124 -10.71 -0.13 -12.93
N SER A 125 -10.67 -1.43 -13.16
CA SER A 125 -11.73 -2.36 -12.72
C SER A 125 -11.85 -2.43 -11.19
N LEU A 126 -10.71 -2.50 -10.49
CA LEU A 126 -10.68 -2.49 -9.03
C LEU A 126 -11.21 -1.17 -8.48
N ALA A 127 -10.73 -0.04 -9.01
CA ALA A 127 -11.19 1.29 -8.59
C ALA A 127 -12.70 1.44 -8.71
N LEU A 128 -13.28 1.02 -9.84
CA LEU A 128 -14.74 1.01 -10.02
C LEU A 128 -15.45 0.15 -8.98
N SER A 129 -14.91 -1.03 -8.67
CA SER A 129 -15.49 -1.93 -7.66
C SER A 129 -15.48 -1.30 -6.27
N PHE A 130 -14.38 -0.63 -5.88
CA PHE A 130 -14.30 0.11 -4.63
C PHE A 130 -15.28 1.29 -4.60
N HIS A 131 -15.39 2.04 -5.69
CA HIS A 131 -16.33 3.18 -5.78
C HIS A 131 -17.80 2.77 -5.69
N HIS A 132 -18.16 1.57 -6.10
CA HIS A 132 -19.54 1.09 -6.06
C HIS A 132 -19.91 0.33 -4.77
N SER A 133 -18.98 0.13 -3.85
CA SER A 133 -19.24 -0.56 -2.59
C SER A 133 -19.91 0.34 -1.55
N GLU A 134 -21.23 0.34 -1.50
CA GLU A 134 -22.01 1.14 -0.53
C GLU A 134 -21.66 0.79 0.93
N THR A 135 -21.44 -0.48 1.22
CA THR A 135 -21.07 -0.94 2.58
C THR A 135 -19.70 -0.37 2.98
N LEU A 136 -18.71 -0.39 2.07
CA LEU A 136 -17.41 0.22 2.30
C LEU A 136 -17.55 1.72 2.56
N HIS A 137 -18.27 2.44 1.70
CA HIS A 137 -18.50 3.88 1.86
C HIS A 137 -19.16 4.23 3.20
N ARG A 138 -20.16 3.45 3.62
CA ARG A 138 -20.83 3.65 4.91
C ARG A 138 -19.85 3.47 6.07
N HIS A 139 -19.03 2.42 6.06
CA HIS A 139 -18.04 2.16 7.10
C HIS A 139 -16.94 3.22 7.12
N ILE A 140 -16.41 3.59 5.96
CA ILE A 140 -15.39 4.65 5.86
C ILE A 140 -15.95 5.99 6.36
N ARG A 141 -17.16 6.35 5.95
CA ARG A 141 -17.82 7.57 6.43
C ARG A 141 -17.99 7.57 7.95
N PHE A 142 -18.35 6.43 8.54
CA PHE A 142 -18.41 6.29 9.99
C PHE A 142 -17.06 6.53 10.66
N VAL A 143 -15.98 5.92 10.12
CA VAL A 143 -14.61 6.10 10.64
C VAL A 143 -14.21 7.58 10.60
N TYR A 144 -14.42 8.27 9.47
CA TYR A 144 -14.04 9.68 9.36
C TYR A 144 -14.91 10.63 10.19
N SER A 145 -16.17 10.28 10.43
CA SER A 145 -17.08 11.11 11.24
C SER A 145 -16.86 10.95 12.74
N HIS A 146 -16.41 9.78 13.21
CA HIS A 146 -16.31 9.44 14.63
C HIS A 146 -14.88 9.14 15.09
N GLY A 147 -13.99 8.84 14.15
CA GLY A 147 -12.58 8.60 14.41
C GLY A 147 -11.81 9.89 14.63
N ALA A 148 -10.64 9.76 15.22
CA ALA A 148 -9.68 10.84 15.42
C ALA A 148 -8.26 10.27 15.41
N MET A 149 -7.27 11.11 15.13
CA MET A 149 -5.86 10.74 15.20
C MET A 149 -5.41 10.40 16.62
N TYR A 150 -6.08 10.96 17.62
CA TYR A 150 -5.88 10.63 19.03
C TYR A 150 -7.16 10.88 19.83
N LYS A 151 -7.23 10.28 21.01
CA LYS A 151 -8.31 10.52 21.97
C LYS A 151 -7.77 10.57 23.40
N ARG A 152 -8.21 11.54 24.16
CA ARG A 152 -7.92 11.61 25.60
C ARG A 152 -9.12 11.08 26.37
N CYS A 153 -8.92 10.05 27.20
CA CYS A 153 -9.95 9.43 28.01
C CYS A 153 -9.37 8.99 29.36
N ASN A 154 -9.97 9.37 30.47
CA ASN A 154 -9.55 9.00 31.83
C ASN A 154 -8.05 9.24 32.09
N SER A 155 -7.55 10.42 31.70
CA SER A 155 -6.12 10.80 31.76
C SER A 155 -5.18 9.96 30.89
N ASN A 156 -5.69 9.04 30.09
CA ASN A 156 -4.92 8.31 29.09
C ASN A 156 -4.97 9.02 27.74
N LEU A 157 -3.86 9.03 27.03
CA LEU A 157 -3.75 9.44 25.64
C LEU A 157 -3.77 8.17 24.78
N LEU A 158 -4.81 8.01 23.98
CA LEU A 158 -4.96 6.93 23.01
C LEU A 158 -4.61 7.47 21.64
N TYR A 159 -3.75 6.80 20.90
CA TYR A 159 -3.36 7.16 19.54
C TYR A 159 -2.94 5.91 18.78
N HIS A 160 -2.98 5.98 17.45
CA HIS A 160 -2.55 4.88 16.59
C HIS A 160 -1.21 5.20 15.92
N GLY A 161 -0.30 4.26 15.91
CA GLY A 161 1.04 4.44 15.37
C GLY A 161 2.00 5.09 16.38
N CYS A 162 2.56 6.22 16.04
CA CYS A 162 3.52 6.92 16.89
C CYS A 162 3.24 8.45 16.95
N ILE A 163 3.76 9.10 17.97
CA ILE A 163 3.91 10.54 17.99
C ILE A 163 5.35 10.83 17.54
N PRO A 164 5.57 11.57 16.43
CA PRO A 164 6.92 11.86 15.96
C PRO A 164 7.72 12.63 17.00
N MET A 165 8.89 12.08 17.37
CA MET A 165 9.78 12.66 18.39
C MET A 165 11.23 12.60 17.93
N LYS A 166 12.03 13.58 18.33
CA LYS A 166 13.47 13.60 18.14
C LYS A 166 14.17 12.72 19.20
N GLU A 167 15.45 12.42 18.99
CA GLU A 167 16.25 11.60 19.91
C GLU A 167 16.35 12.22 21.33
N ASP A 168 16.29 13.55 21.42
CA ASP A 168 16.32 14.29 22.68
C ASP A 168 14.98 14.28 23.45
N GLY A 169 13.95 13.62 22.91
CA GLY A 169 12.62 13.53 23.51
C GLY A 169 11.71 14.72 23.23
N THR A 170 12.13 15.69 22.43
CA THR A 170 11.27 16.77 21.96
C THR A 170 10.43 16.31 20.76
N PHE A 171 9.31 16.99 20.50
CA PHE A 171 8.47 16.65 19.35
C PHE A 171 9.18 16.99 18.03
N GLU A 172 9.08 16.09 17.05
CA GLU A 172 9.50 16.36 15.69
C GLU A 172 8.64 17.48 15.07
N GLU A 173 9.26 18.29 14.22
CA GLU A 173 8.64 19.44 13.57
C GLU A 173 8.45 19.17 12.07
N LEU A 174 7.24 19.36 11.58
CA LEU A 174 6.92 19.32 10.15
C LEU A 174 6.61 20.74 9.67
N LYS A 175 7.42 21.24 8.74
CA LYS A 175 7.19 22.55 8.11
C LYS A 175 6.41 22.38 6.80
N LEU A 176 5.18 22.87 6.77
CA LEU A 176 4.30 22.83 5.60
C LEU A 176 3.83 24.25 5.26
N LYS A 177 4.04 24.67 4.02
CA LYS A 177 3.63 26.00 3.52
C LYS A 177 4.04 27.16 4.45
N GLY A 178 5.25 27.06 5.06
CA GLY A 178 5.80 28.05 5.98
C GLY A 178 5.29 27.98 7.42
N ILE A 179 4.39 27.07 7.74
CA ILE A 179 3.87 26.84 9.09
C ILE A 179 4.55 25.62 9.71
N ILE A 180 4.92 25.71 10.97
CA ILE A 180 5.48 24.59 11.73
C ILE A 180 4.37 23.90 12.52
N TYR A 181 4.31 22.59 12.36
CA TYR A 181 3.41 21.70 13.08
C TYR A 181 4.22 20.70 13.90
N SER A 182 3.84 20.50 15.16
CA SER A 182 4.48 19.51 16.04
C SER A 182 3.49 19.00 17.10
N GLY A 183 3.73 17.83 17.66
CA GLY A 183 2.91 17.23 18.71
C GLY A 183 1.42 17.24 18.38
N LYS A 184 0.58 17.72 19.30
CA LYS A 184 -0.87 17.81 19.12
C LYS A 184 -1.28 18.56 17.85
N ARG A 185 -0.64 19.69 17.56
CA ARG A 185 -0.98 20.51 16.38
C ARG A 185 -0.72 19.79 15.07
N LEU A 186 0.30 18.91 15.05
CA LEU A 186 0.57 18.06 13.88
C LEU A 186 -0.55 17.02 13.68
N LEU A 187 -0.98 16.36 14.76
CA LEU A 187 -2.06 15.36 14.69
C LEU A 187 -3.39 16.00 14.28
N ASP A 188 -3.74 17.16 14.83
CA ASP A 188 -4.93 17.92 14.44
C ASP A 188 -4.90 18.28 12.94
N TYR A 189 -3.75 18.78 12.45
CA TYR A 189 -3.59 19.12 11.04
C TYR A 189 -3.75 17.92 10.12
N ILE A 190 -3.13 16.78 10.47
CA ILE A 190 -3.26 15.54 9.68
C ILE A 190 -4.71 15.08 9.66
N GLU A 191 -5.41 15.13 10.79
CA GLU A 191 -6.84 14.78 10.88
C GLU A 191 -7.68 15.65 9.96
N ASP A 192 -7.47 16.96 9.95
CA ASP A 192 -8.18 17.90 9.07
C ASP A 192 -7.90 17.61 7.59
N VAL A 193 -6.63 17.36 7.22
CA VAL A 193 -6.26 17.00 5.83
C VAL A 193 -6.93 15.72 5.38
N VAL A 194 -6.93 14.69 6.22
CA VAL A 194 -7.54 13.39 5.91
C VAL A 194 -9.05 13.53 5.74
N LYS A 195 -9.72 14.28 6.61
CA LYS A 195 -11.16 14.56 6.51
C LYS A 195 -11.51 15.36 5.26
N MET A 196 -10.77 16.43 4.96
CA MET A 196 -10.96 17.21 3.73
C MET A 196 -10.72 16.42 2.45
N ALA A 197 -9.81 15.45 2.47
CA ALA A 197 -9.54 14.62 1.29
C ALA A 197 -10.67 13.63 1.00
N TYR A 198 -11.45 13.27 2.03
CA TYR A 198 -12.55 12.31 1.90
C TYR A 198 -13.92 12.97 1.66
N PHE A 199 -14.24 14.06 2.33
CA PHE A 199 -15.52 14.77 2.24
C PHE A 199 -15.48 15.93 1.22
#